data_de710cce0328c43bb331eaa25d194a14
#
_entry.id   de710cce0328c43bb331eaa25d194a14
#
_cell.length_a   1.000
_cell.length_b   1.000
_cell.length_c   1.000
_cell.angle_alpha   90.00
_cell.angle_beta   90.00
_cell.angle_gamma   90.00
#
_symmetry.space_group_name_H-M   'P 1'
#
loop_
_entity.id
_entity.type
_entity.pdbx_description
1 polymer ?
#
loop_
_entity_poly.entity_id
_entity_poly.type
_entity_poly.pdbx_seq_one_letter_code
_entity_poly.pdbx_strand_id
1 'polypeptide(L)'
;DADSVYIDTVRYIYNQEELISGPEMVKRGEIDQATISSDILDSWLADDTTKDMVSMERPETGKSYFYIFNFLPYRHEFSNWTVTGVDAQYEPDNWAKAINSTNFRRAFLYAINPSVTLAVTAPEGYDNYKLHTITPPSFCANSKGVDYTECGGLANLSDFFDEAKAKEYRDAAVEELTAAGVTFPIKIQYPYNPAVVDWDKQCQVFKQQVEAVLNDGFDFISIIITQGP
;
A
#
# COMPACT_ATOMS: atom_id res chain seq x y z
N ASP A 1 -3.70 33.20 -3.43
CA ASP A 1 -4.56 34.19 -4.05
C ASP A 1 -5.82 34.35 -3.19
N ALA A 2 -6.13 35.58 -2.69
CA ALA A 2 -7.27 35.77 -1.78
C ALA A 2 -8.61 35.43 -2.45
N ASP A 3 -8.66 35.49 -3.79
CA ASP A 3 -9.85 35.18 -4.59
C ASP A 3 -10.09 33.67 -4.79
N SER A 4 -9.22 32.81 -4.29
CA SER A 4 -9.35 31.34 -4.38
C SER A 4 -9.82 30.67 -3.09
N VAL A 5 -10.09 31.44 -2.03
CA VAL A 5 -10.58 30.93 -0.75
C VAL A 5 -12.09 31.17 -0.66
N TYR A 6 -12.86 30.08 -0.74
CA TYR A 6 -14.33 30.11 -0.71
C TYR A 6 -14.92 29.58 0.60
N ILE A 7 -14.07 28.99 1.46
CA ILE A 7 -14.48 28.40 2.74
C ILE A 7 -13.82 29.19 3.87
N ASP A 8 -14.62 29.92 4.65
CA ASP A 8 -14.11 30.71 5.77
C ASP A 8 -13.82 29.87 7.02
N THR A 9 -14.55 28.76 7.20
CA THR A 9 -14.46 27.97 8.42
C THR A 9 -14.56 26.48 8.10
N VAL A 10 -13.60 25.70 8.57
CA VAL A 10 -13.64 24.23 8.57
C VAL A 10 -13.78 23.76 10.02
N ARG A 11 -14.82 22.98 10.28
CA ARG A 11 -15.09 22.42 11.61
C ARG A 11 -14.85 20.91 11.62
N TYR A 12 -13.90 20.46 12.43
CA TYR A 12 -13.67 19.06 12.67
C TYR A 12 -14.48 18.60 13.90
N ILE A 13 -15.26 17.53 13.74
CA ILE A 13 -16.05 16.92 14.79
C ILE A 13 -15.45 15.57 15.09
N TYR A 14 -14.99 15.34 16.32
CA TYR A 14 -14.54 14.03 16.74
C TYR A 14 -15.73 13.09 16.88
N ASN A 15 -15.65 11.94 16.22
CA ASN A 15 -16.64 10.88 16.26
C ASN A 15 -15.92 9.52 16.39
N GLN A 16 -16.13 8.83 17.49
CA GLN A 16 -15.50 7.52 17.73
C GLN A 16 -16.02 6.43 16.78
N GLU A 17 -17.25 6.61 16.27
CA GLU A 17 -17.90 5.69 15.34
C GLU A 17 -17.96 6.26 13.92
N GLU A 18 -16.98 7.08 13.53
CA GLU A 18 -16.97 7.81 12.26
C GLU A 18 -17.20 6.92 11.05
N LEU A 19 -16.59 5.75 10.99
CA LEU A 19 -16.69 4.83 9.86
C LEU A 19 -18.10 4.24 9.65
N ILE A 20 -18.91 4.21 10.71
CA ILE A 20 -20.29 3.69 10.68
C ILE A 20 -21.28 4.84 10.55
N SER A 21 -21.15 5.84 11.43
CA SER A 21 -22.14 6.92 11.53
C SER A 21 -21.82 8.13 10.64
N GLY A 22 -20.54 8.34 10.27
CA GLY A 22 -20.13 9.48 9.44
C GLY A 22 -20.83 9.54 8.08
N PRO A 23 -20.81 8.47 7.27
CA PRO A 23 -21.55 8.43 6.01
C PRO A 23 -23.04 8.73 6.16
N GLU A 24 -23.68 8.19 7.17
CA GLU A 24 -25.10 8.46 7.45
C GLU A 24 -25.35 9.93 7.86
N MET A 25 -24.40 10.58 8.53
CA MET A 25 -24.48 12.01 8.84
C MET A 25 -24.35 12.86 7.57
N VAL A 26 -23.49 12.47 6.61
CA VAL A 26 -23.42 13.11 5.28
C VAL A 26 -24.74 12.96 4.55
N LYS A 27 -25.33 11.75 4.53
CA LYS A 27 -26.64 11.48 3.90
C LYS A 27 -27.77 12.36 4.48
N ARG A 28 -27.70 12.67 5.78
CA ARG A 28 -28.68 13.57 6.43
C ARG A 28 -28.34 15.07 6.32
N GLY A 29 -27.19 15.42 5.72
CA GLY A 29 -26.73 16.79 5.61
C GLY A 29 -26.27 17.43 6.94
N GLU A 30 -25.87 16.61 7.90
CA GLU A 30 -25.35 17.06 9.20
C GLU A 30 -23.88 17.46 9.14
N ILE A 31 -23.14 16.85 8.23
CA ILE A 31 -21.73 17.14 7.90
C ILE A 31 -21.52 17.08 6.39
N ASP A 32 -20.45 17.71 5.92
CA ASP A 32 -20.16 17.84 4.48
C ASP A 32 -19.28 16.70 3.95
N GLN A 33 -18.52 16.02 4.81
CA GLN A 33 -17.56 14.99 4.42
C GLN A 33 -17.40 13.96 5.52
N ALA A 34 -17.28 12.68 5.12
CA ALA A 34 -16.90 11.57 5.99
C ALA A 34 -16.06 10.54 5.19
N THR A 35 -15.35 9.69 5.90
CA THR A 35 -14.68 8.54 5.29
C THR A 35 -15.67 7.38 5.17
N ILE A 36 -15.70 6.74 4.00
CA ILE A 36 -16.48 5.52 3.78
C ILE A 36 -15.55 4.30 3.80
N SER A 37 -15.92 3.27 4.57
CA SER A 37 -15.16 2.02 4.63
C SER A 37 -15.56 1.06 3.52
N SER A 38 -14.67 0.12 3.16
CA SER A 38 -14.96 -0.91 2.17
C SER A 38 -16.15 -1.80 2.56
N ASP A 39 -16.49 -1.90 3.85
CA ASP A 39 -17.60 -2.72 4.34
C ASP A 39 -18.98 -2.25 3.85
N ILE A 40 -19.13 -0.93 3.64
CA ILE A 40 -20.40 -0.34 3.23
C ILE A 40 -20.33 0.30 1.83
N LEU A 41 -19.14 0.38 1.23
CA LEU A 41 -18.92 1.05 -0.05
C LEU A 41 -19.78 0.48 -1.17
N ASP A 42 -19.80 -0.84 -1.32
CA ASP A 42 -20.59 -1.51 -2.38
C ASP A 42 -22.09 -1.22 -2.24
N SER A 43 -22.61 -1.18 -1.00
CA SER A 43 -24.01 -0.87 -0.76
C SER A 43 -24.35 0.58 -1.10
N TRP A 44 -23.41 1.51 -0.86
CA TRP A 44 -23.58 2.92 -1.18
C TRP A 44 -23.50 3.19 -2.68
N LEU A 45 -22.63 2.48 -3.40
CA LEU A 45 -22.52 2.57 -4.86
C LEU A 45 -23.72 1.93 -5.57
N ALA A 46 -24.36 0.93 -4.96
CA ALA A 46 -25.55 0.28 -5.51
C ALA A 46 -26.85 1.06 -5.27
N ASP A 47 -26.90 1.99 -4.32
CA ASP A 47 -28.08 2.79 -3.98
C ASP A 47 -28.10 4.10 -4.77
N ASP A 48 -29.11 4.29 -5.61
CA ASP A 48 -29.29 5.50 -6.42
C ASP A 48 -29.36 6.79 -5.62
N THR A 49 -29.64 6.74 -4.31
CA THR A 49 -29.67 7.92 -3.43
C THR A 49 -28.33 8.31 -2.84
N THR A 50 -27.35 7.41 -2.86
CA THR A 50 -26.05 7.61 -2.21
C THR A 50 -24.86 7.50 -3.16
N LYS A 51 -25.01 6.80 -4.30
CA LYS A 51 -23.89 6.59 -5.23
C LYS A 51 -23.19 7.87 -5.68
N ASP A 52 -23.97 8.94 -5.92
CA ASP A 52 -23.44 10.24 -6.36
C ASP A 52 -22.80 11.05 -5.20
N MET A 53 -22.91 10.57 -3.96
CA MET A 53 -22.22 11.16 -2.80
C MET A 53 -20.82 10.58 -2.60
N VAL A 54 -20.51 9.45 -3.25
CA VAL A 54 -19.21 8.77 -3.14
C VAL A 54 -18.25 9.36 -4.17
N SER A 55 -17.16 9.95 -3.71
CA SER A 55 -16.08 10.39 -4.58
C SER A 55 -15.10 9.25 -4.81
N MET A 56 -15.01 8.81 -6.04
CA MET A 56 -14.01 7.82 -6.50
C MET A 56 -12.82 8.49 -7.18
N GLU A 57 -12.84 9.82 -7.30
CA GLU A 57 -11.72 10.56 -7.86
C GLU A 57 -10.58 10.64 -6.87
N ARG A 58 -9.37 10.39 -7.37
CA ARG A 58 -8.17 10.58 -6.56
C ARG A 58 -7.99 12.07 -6.28
N PRO A 59 -7.98 12.50 -5.01
CA PRO A 59 -7.61 13.86 -4.70
C PRO A 59 -6.16 14.10 -5.14
N GLU A 60 -5.86 15.26 -5.72
CA GLU A 60 -4.49 15.71 -5.91
C GLU A 60 -3.79 15.73 -4.55
N THR A 61 -2.79 14.90 -4.38
CA THR A 61 -2.06 14.82 -3.13
C THR A 61 -0.58 15.05 -3.38
N GLY A 62 0.05 15.85 -2.55
CA GLY A 62 1.51 15.96 -2.49
C GLY A 62 2.16 14.75 -1.81
N LYS A 63 1.45 13.62 -1.69
CA LYS A 63 1.91 12.40 -1.02
C LYS A 63 1.78 11.22 -1.95
N SER A 64 2.76 10.32 -1.88
CA SER A 64 2.69 8.99 -2.47
C SER A 64 2.98 7.94 -1.41
N TYR A 65 2.37 6.77 -1.56
CA TYR A 65 2.59 5.63 -0.69
C TYR A 65 3.34 4.56 -1.47
N PHE A 66 4.32 3.93 -0.84
CA PHE A 66 5.15 2.92 -1.46
C PHE A 66 5.62 1.89 -0.43
N TYR A 67 5.96 0.70 -0.90
CA TYR A 67 6.59 -0.33 -0.08
C TYR A 67 8.10 -0.13 -0.07
N ILE A 68 8.69 -0.25 1.12
CA ILE A 68 10.14 -0.26 1.28
C ILE A 68 10.55 -1.47 2.12
N PHE A 69 11.69 -2.03 1.78
CA PHE A 69 12.30 -3.06 2.62
C PHE A 69 13.11 -2.44 3.75
N ASN A 70 13.05 -3.05 4.94
CA ASN A 70 13.90 -2.68 6.04
C ASN A 70 15.29 -3.32 5.87
N PHE A 71 16.28 -2.49 5.56
CA PHE A 71 17.70 -2.91 5.45
C PHE A 71 18.43 -2.94 6.80
N LEU A 72 17.75 -2.62 7.89
CA LEU A 72 18.29 -2.63 9.26
C LEU A 72 17.57 -3.71 10.08
N PRO A 73 17.93 -4.99 9.92
CA PRO A 73 17.14 -6.12 10.43
C PRO A 73 16.95 -6.15 11.93
N TYR A 74 17.86 -5.50 12.70
CA TYR A 74 17.79 -5.40 14.15
C TYR A 74 17.15 -4.11 14.65
N ARG A 75 16.79 -3.20 13.73
CA ARG A 75 16.19 -1.93 14.06
C ARG A 75 14.70 -1.94 13.71
N HIS A 76 13.87 -1.88 14.72
CA HIS A 76 12.41 -1.95 14.61
C HIS A 76 11.72 -0.59 14.81
N GLU A 77 12.51 0.48 14.82
CA GLU A 77 12.02 1.85 14.90
C GLU A 77 11.90 2.42 13.49
N PHE A 78 10.72 2.87 13.11
CA PHE A 78 10.49 3.56 11.86
C PHE A 78 10.05 4.99 12.16
N SER A 79 10.95 5.96 11.97
CA SER A 79 10.70 7.37 12.29
C SER A 79 10.35 7.57 13.77
N ASN A 80 9.13 7.93 14.09
CA ASN A 80 8.60 8.03 15.46
C ASN A 80 7.77 6.79 15.84
N TRP A 81 7.82 5.74 15.03
CA TRP A 81 7.11 4.49 15.26
C TRP A 81 8.02 3.52 15.98
N THR A 82 7.75 3.32 17.23
CA THR A 82 8.21 2.11 17.91
C THR A 82 7.27 1.01 17.48
N VAL A 83 7.72 0.09 16.62
CA VAL A 83 6.94 -1.13 16.36
C VAL A 83 6.82 -1.85 17.69
N THR A 84 5.65 -1.79 18.30
CA THR A 84 5.37 -2.48 19.55
C THR A 84 5.30 -3.98 19.26
N GLY A 85 6.38 -4.67 19.57
CA GLY A 85 6.47 -6.11 19.45
C GLY A 85 7.02 -6.57 18.09
N VAL A 86 8.28 -6.97 18.12
CA VAL A 86 8.82 -7.86 17.11
C VAL A 86 8.11 -9.20 17.31
N ASP A 87 7.48 -9.73 16.26
CA ASP A 87 6.90 -11.06 16.32
C ASP A 87 8.00 -12.07 16.70
N ALA A 88 7.66 -13.01 17.60
CA ALA A 88 8.60 -14.01 18.08
C ALA A 88 9.13 -14.94 16.96
N GLN A 89 8.45 -14.98 15.82
CA GLN A 89 8.87 -15.76 14.66
C GLN A 89 9.83 -15.00 13.73
N TYR A 90 10.05 -13.70 13.94
CA TYR A 90 10.96 -12.92 13.12
C TYR A 90 12.42 -13.32 13.35
N GLU A 91 13.15 -13.54 12.28
CA GLU A 91 14.52 -14.03 12.26
C GLU A 91 15.45 -12.97 11.64
N PRO A 92 16.00 -12.04 12.43
CA PRO A 92 16.76 -10.90 11.91
C PRO A 92 18.00 -11.28 11.10
N ASP A 93 18.74 -12.33 11.51
CA ASP A 93 19.93 -12.81 10.80
C ASP A 93 19.55 -13.41 9.43
N ASN A 94 18.45 -14.12 9.38
CA ASN A 94 17.91 -14.72 8.18
C ASN A 94 17.43 -13.64 7.20
N TRP A 95 16.69 -12.65 7.73
CA TRP A 95 16.25 -11.47 6.98
C TRP A 95 17.44 -10.66 6.44
N ALA A 96 18.49 -10.43 7.25
CA ALA A 96 19.69 -9.70 6.85
C ALA A 96 20.34 -10.30 5.59
N LYS A 97 20.39 -11.62 5.50
CA LYS A 97 20.92 -12.32 4.32
C LYS A 97 19.99 -12.17 3.13
N ALA A 98 18.68 -12.41 3.33
CA ALA A 98 17.67 -12.37 2.28
C ALA A 98 17.57 -10.99 1.63
N ILE A 99 17.50 -9.92 2.43
CA ILE A 99 17.30 -8.56 1.91
C ILE A 99 18.49 -8.04 1.11
N ASN A 100 19.70 -8.56 1.34
CA ASN A 100 20.87 -8.21 0.56
C ASN A 100 20.93 -8.92 -0.80
N SER A 101 20.16 -10.00 -1.02
CA SER A 101 20.03 -10.63 -2.32
C SER A 101 19.24 -9.75 -3.29
N THR A 102 19.83 -9.48 -4.45
CA THR A 102 19.15 -8.76 -5.53
C THR A 102 18.03 -9.61 -6.14
N ASN A 103 18.22 -10.92 -6.23
CA ASN A 103 17.22 -11.83 -6.76
C ASN A 103 15.99 -11.89 -5.83
N PHE A 104 16.19 -11.93 -4.51
CA PHE A 104 15.11 -11.84 -3.54
C PHE A 104 14.26 -10.57 -3.72
N ARG A 105 14.92 -9.40 -3.80
CA ARG A 105 14.20 -8.13 -3.99
C ARG A 105 13.47 -8.06 -5.33
N ARG A 106 14.07 -8.60 -6.41
CA ARG A 106 13.42 -8.67 -7.72
C ARG A 106 12.24 -9.62 -7.74
N ALA A 107 12.34 -10.78 -7.08
CA ALA A 107 11.22 -11.69 -6.92
C ALA A 107 10.00 -10.97 -6.31
N PHE A 108 10.22 -10.21 -5.25
CA PHE A 108 9.17 -9.38 -4.65
C PHE A 108 8.63 -8.31 -5.58
N LEU A 109 9.50 -7.56 -6.27
CA LEU A 109 9.09 -6.50 -7.19
C LEU A 109 8.14 -7.01 -8.26
N TYR A 110 8.45 -8.16 -8.84
CA TYR A 110 7.62 -8.77 -9.87
C TYR A 110 6.40 -9.53 -9.33
N ALA A 111 6.40 -9.90 -8.05
CA ALA A 111 5.27 -10.57 -7.41
C ALA A 111 4.16 -9.60 -6.97
N ILE A 112 4.45 -8.32 -6.74
CA ILE A 112 3.47 -7.36 -6.23
C ILE A 112 2.54 -6.90 -7.34
N ASN A 113 1.25 -7.19 -7.19
CA ASN A 113 0.19 -6.63 -8.02
C ASN A 113 -0.52 -5.50 -7.26
N PRO A 114 -0.23 -4.22 -7.55
CA PRO A 114 -0.82 -3.10 -6.82
C PRO A 114 -2.34 -3.00 -7.02
N SER A 115 -2.87 -3.47 -8.14
CA SER A 115 -4.30 -3.43 -8.43
C SER A 115 -5.13 -4.18 -7.39
N VAL A 116 -4.62 -5.31 -6.90
CA VAL A 116 -5.36 -6.17 -5.96
C VAL A 116 -5.50 -5.49 -4.59
N THR A 117 -4.46 -4.81 -4.12
CA THR A 117 -4.50 -4.07 -2.85
C THR A 117 -5.30 -2.78 -2.96
N LEU A 118 -5.19 -2.07 -4.08
CA LEU A 118 -5.96 -0.85 -4.32
C LEU A 118 -7.45 -1.12 -4.49
N ALA A 119 -7.83 -2.26 -5.08
CA ALA A 119 -9.22 -2.65 -5.23
C ALA A 119 -9.96 -2.86 -3.89
N VAL A 120 -9.24 -3.01 -2.77
CA VAL A 120 -9.86 -3.07 -1.42
C VAL A 120 -10.60 -1.77 -1.10
N THR A 121 -10.00 -0.63 -1.43
CA THR A 121 -10.55 0.71 -1.09
C THR A 121 -11.17 1.41 -2.29
N ALA A 122 -10.85 0.99 -3.50
CA ALA A 122 -11.35 1.56 -4.74
C ALA A 122 -11.68 0.45 -5.74
N PRO A 123 -12.72 -0.36 -5.50
CA PRO A 123 -13.07 -1.50 -6.36
C PRO A 123 -13.35 -1.07 -7.81
N GLU A 124 -13.91 0.11 -7.98
CA GLU A 124 -14.07 0.76 -9.28
C GLU A 124 -13.09 1.93 -9.39
N GLY A 125 -12.23 1.89 -10.40
CA GLY A 125 -11.29 3.00 -10.69
C GLY A 125 -9.97 2.95 -9.92
N TYR A 126 -9.55 1.80 -9.40
CA TYR A 126 -8.25 1.63 -8.72
C TYR A 126 -7.07 2.08 -9.59
N ASP A 127 -7.19 2.06 -10.91
CA ASP A 127 -6.14 2.52 -11.82
C ASP A 127 -5.81 4.00 -11.64
N ASN A 128 -6.78 4.82 -11.20
CA ASN A 128 -6.56 6.22 -10.88
C ASN A 128 -5.64 6.44 -9.67
N TYR A 129 -5.47 5.41 -8.84
CA TYR A 129 -4.62 5.45 -7.64
C TYR A 129 -3.23 4.90 -7.86
N LYS A 130 -2.98 4.25 -9.00
CA LYS A 130 -1.65 3.72 -9.30
C LYS A 130 -0.67 4.83 -9.62
N LEU A 131 0.52 4.71 -9.04
CA LEU A 131 1.67 5.53 -9.37
C LEU A 131 2.81 4.63 -9.81
N HIS A 132 3.49 5.05 -10.86
CA HIS A 132 4.71 4.37 -11.34
C HIS A 132 5.98 5.13 -10.95
N THR A 133 5.81 6.29 -10.31
CA THR A 133 6.88 7.14 -9.78
C THR A 133 6.63 7.48 -8.32
N ILE A 134 7.70 7.71 -7.54
CA ILE A 134 7.57 8.16 -6.14
C ILE A 134 6.97 9.56 -6.08
N THR A 135 7.38 10.45 -6.98
CA THR A 135 6.79 11.79 -7.10
C THR A 135 5.48 11.68 -7.86
N PRO A 136 4.34 12.09 -7.27
CA PRO A 136 3.05 12.01 -7.93
C PRO A 136 2.94 13.01 -9.10
N PRO A 137 2.02 12.77 -10.04
CA PRO A 137 1.71 13.73 -11.10
C PRO A 137 1.31 15.09 -10.53
N SER A 138 1.56 16.15 -11.27
CA SER A 138 1.26 17.55 -10.92
C SER A 138 2.00 18.10 -9.68
N PHE A 139 2.94 17.35 -9.10
CA PHE A 139 3.73 17.81 -7.97
C PHE A 139 4.85 18.76 -8.37
N CYS A 140 5.54 18.47 -9.46
CA CYS A 140 6.59 19.34 -10.00
C CYS A 140 6.73 19.20 -11.51
N ALA A 141 7.19 20.29 -12.14
CA ALA A 141 7.46 20.32 -13.57
C ALA A 141 8.85 20.90 -13.85
N ASN A 142 9.38 20.57 -15.04
CA ASN A 142 10.62 21.17 -15.50
C ASN A 142 10.42 22.64 -15.94
N SER A 143 11.49 23.34 -16.32
CA SER A 143 11.43 24.74 -16.76
C SER A 143 10.59 25.00 -18.01
N LYS A 144 10.13 23.95 -18.71
CA LYS A 144 9.24 24.02 -19.87
C LYS A 144 7.79 23.70 -19.53
N GLY A 145 7.47 23.50 -18.26
CA GLY A 145 6.14 23.13 -17.79
C GLY A 145 5.76 21.66 -17.99
N VAL A 146 6.72 20.79 -18.39
CA VAL A 146 6.46 19.36 -18.53
C VAL A 146 6.53 18.72 -17.14
N ASP A 147 5.49 17.97 -16.79
CA ASP A 147 5.42 17.25 -15.51
C ASP A 147 6.60 16.29 -15.32
N TYR A 148 7.05 16.13 -14.08
CA TYR A 148 8.17 15.24 -13.75
C TYR A 148 7.91 13.81 -14.21
N THR A 149 6.68 13.31 -14.06
CA THR A 149 6.31 11.94 -14.42
C THR A 149 6.35 11.68 -15.94
N GLU A 150 6.32 12.74 -16.72
CA GLU A 150 6.42 12.70 -18.20
C GLU A 150 7.87 12.87 -18.70
N CYS A 151 8.82 13.16 -17.80
CA CYS A 151 10.20 13.44 -18.18
C CYS A 151 11.01 12.16 -18.49
N GLY A 152 11.71 12.15 -19.62
CA GLY A 152 12.66 11.07 -19.97
C GLY A 152 12.00 9.70 -20.06
N GLY A 153 12.60 8.71 -19.37
CA GLY A 153 12.09 7.33 -19.34
C GLY A 153 10.92 7.10 -18.37
N LEU A 154 10.56 8.09 -17.54
CA LEU A 154 9.54 7.94 -16.50
C LEU A 154 8.15 7.73 -17.11
N ALA A 155 7.85 8.39 -18.23
CA ALA A 155 6.59 8.24 -18.97
C ALA A 155 6.32 6.80 -19.47
N ASN A 156 7.37 5.97 -19.52
CA ASN A 156 7.27 4.58 -19.98
C ASN A 156 7.24 3.56 -18.82
N LEU A 157 7.24 4.03 -17.58
CA LEU A 157 7.10 3.15 -16.42
C LEU A 157 5.68 2.59 -16.37
N SER A 158 5.58 1.32 -16.03
CA SER A 158 4.33 0.59 -15.84
C SER A 158 4.44 -0.34 -14.64
N ASP A 159 3.37 -1.04 -14.31
CA ASP A 159 3.40 -2.07 -13.27
C ASP A 159 4.47 -3.11 -13.59
N PHE A 160 5.22 -3.49 -12.56
CA PHE A 160 6.25 -4.53 -12.68
C PHE A 160 5.67 -5.94 -12.52
N PHE A 161 4.41 -6.09 -12.16
CA PHE A 161 3.81 -7.39 -11.90
C PHE A 161 3.97 -8.35 -13.08
N ASP A 162 4.69 -9.46 -12.81
CA ASP A 162 4.97 -10.54 -13.77
C ASP A 162 5.29 -11.82 -12.99
N GLU A 163 4.32 -12.70 -12.89
CA GLU A 163 4.46 -13.94 -12.10
C GLU A 163 5.59 -14.84 -12.60
N ALA A 164 5.81 -14.89 -13.91
CA ALA A 164 6.87 -15.74 -14.48
C ALA A 164 8.24 -15.23 -14.06
N LYS A 165 8.48 -13.91 -14.15
CA LYS A 165 9.71 -13.29 -13.68
C LYS A 165 9.85 -13.37 -12.16
N ALA A 166 8.75 -13.22 -11.40
CA ALA A 166 8.78 -13.38 -9.96
C ALA A 166 9.30 -14.76 -9.56
N LYS A 167 8.81 -15.81 -10.21
CA LYS A 167 9.23 -17.20 -9.98
C LYS A 167 10.68 -17.43 -10.44
N GLU A 168 11.09 -16.91 -11.60
CA GLU A 168 12.47 -17.01 -12.09
C GLU A 168 13.45 -16.40 -11.06
N TYR A 169 13.19 -15.19 -10.58
CA TYR A 169 14.05 -14.55 -9.58
C TYR A 169 13.96 -15.22 -8.21
N ARG A 170 12.80 -15.76 -7.84
CA ARG A 170 12.66 -16.58 -6.61
C ARG A 170 13.57 -17.82 -6.67
N ASP A 171 13.55 -18.54 -7.77
CA ASP A 171 14.34 -19.78 -7.91
C ASP A 171 15.84 -19.48 -7.85
N ALA A 172 16.28 -18.41 -8.51
CA ALA A 172 17.66 -17.92 -8.39
C ALA A 172 18.00 -17.47 -6.96
N ALA A 173 17.05 -16.83 -6.26
CA ALA A 173 17.23 -16.44 -4.86
C ALA A 173 17.30 -17.66 -3.93
N VAL A 174 16.51 -18.70 -4.16
CA VAL A 174 16.55 -19.94 -3.37
C VAL A 174 17.91 -20.58 -3.45
N GLU A 175 18.50 -20.69 -4.64
CA GLU A 175 19.85 -21.25 -4.84
C GLU A 175 20.91 -20.43 -4.09
N GLU A 176 20.93 -19.11 -4.31
CA GLU A 176 21.87 -18.17 -3.69
C GLU A 176 21.75 -18.19 -2.16
N LEU A 177 20.54 -18.10 -1.63
CA LEU A 177 20.27 -17.96 -0.20
C LEU A 177 20.48 -19.29 0.54
N THR A 178 20.20 -20.43 -0.09
CA THR A 178 20.54 -21.75 0.46
C THR A 178 22.05 -21.87 0.66
N ALA A 179 22.84 -21.47 -0.35
CA ALA A 179 24.31 -21.45 -0.24
C ALA A 179 24.80 -20.50 0.86
N ALA A 180 24.07 -19.41 1.15
CA ALA A 180 24.35 -18.48 2.24
C ALA A 180 23.85 -18.95 3.61
N GLY A 181 23.24 -20.15 3.70
CA GLY A 181 22.70 -20.72 4.93
C GLY A 181 21.45 -20.00 5.45
N VAL A 182 20.59 -19.54 4.53
CA VAL A 182 19.25 -19.04 4.86
C VAL A 182 18.30 -20.20 5.05
N THR A 183 17.41 -20.10 6.03
CA THR A 183 16.32 -21.04 6.26
C THR A 183 15.02 -20.54 5.66
N PHE A 184 14.21 -21.44 5.14
CA PHE A 184 12.91 -21.13 4.54
C PHE A 184 11.75 -21.68 5.39
N PRO A 185 10.57 -21.04 5.35
CA PRO A 185 10.27 -19.77 4.69
C PRO A 185 10.94 -18.58 5.39
N ILE A 186 11.37 -17.58 4.59
CA ILE A 186 11.92 -16.34 5.12
C ILE A 186 10.80 -15.55 5.79
N LYS A 187 10.95 -15.22 7.07
CA LYS A 187 9.95 -14.50 7.86
C LYS A 187 10.04 -13.00 7.59
N ILE A 188 8.93 -12.40 7.14
CA ILE A 188 8.84 -11.00 6.78
C ILE A 188 7.81 -10.33 7.68
N GLN A 189 8.24 -9.42 8.52
CA GLN A 189 7.33 -8.65 9.36
C GLN A 189 6.77 -7.48 8.55
N TYR A 190 5.43 -7.39 8.50
CA TYR A 190 4.70 -6.33 7.81
C TYR A 190 3.79 -5.60 8.82
N PRO A 191 4.26 -4.48 9.38
CA PRO A 191 3.48 -3.71 10.34
C PRO A 191 2.47 -2.81 9.63
N TYR A 192 1.30 -2.60 10.26
CA TYR A 192 0.29 -1.64 9.83
C TYR A 192 -0.23 -0.82 11.02
N ASN A 193 -0.76 0.38 10.74
CA ASN A 193 -1.42 1.19 11.75
C ASN A 193 -2.93 0.87 11.75
N PRO A 194 -3.47 0.31 12.84
CA PRO A 194 -4.88 -0.05 12.93
C PRO A 194 -5.85 1.16 12.91
N ALA A 195 -5.34 2.37 13.10
CA ALA A 195 -6.14 3.60 13.00
C ALA A 195 -6.40 4.03 11.54
N VAL A 196 -5.72 3.41 10.56
CA VAL A 196 -5.95 3.71 9.13
C VAL A 196 -6.97 2.73 8.59
N VAL A 197 -8.04 3.29 8.02
CA VAL A 197 -9.16 2.53 7.46
C VAL A 197 -8.70 1.52 6.43
N ASP A 198 -9.19 0.30 6.53
CA ASP A 198 -8.96 -0.81 5.60
C ASP A 198 -7.48 -1.21 5.39
N TRP A 199 -6.53 -0.63 6.15
CA TRP A 199 -5.12 -1.00 5.97
C TRP A 199 -4.84 -2.44 6.39
N ASP A 200 -5.51 -2.95 7.41
CA ASP A 200 -5.47 -4.36 7.80
C ASP A 200 -5.92 -5.29 6.67
N LYS A 201 -7.03 -4.95 5.98
CA LYS A 201 -7.53 -5.70 4.82
C LYS A 201 -6.55 -5.64 3.64
N GLN A 202 -6.01 -4.46 3.36
CA GLN A 202 -4.97 -4.31 2.34
C GLN A 202 -3.74 -5.17 2.65
N CYS A 203 -3.30 -5.24 3.91
CA CYS A 203 -2.19 -6.09 4.33
C CYS A 203 -2.50 -7.58 4.14
N GLN A 204 -3.73 -8.02 4.46
CA GLN A 204 -4.14 -9.41 4.24
C GLN A 204 -4.17 -9.78 2.76
N VAL A 205 -4.74 -8.91 1.93
CA VAL A 205 -4.79 -9.10 0.48
C VAL A 205 -3.38 -9.10 -0.12
N PHE A 206 -2.52 -8.17 0.29
CA PHE A 206 -1.11 -8.14 -0.12
C PHE A 206 -0.40 -9.44 0.23
N LYS A 207 -0.53 -9.90 1.50
CA LYS A 207 0.06 -11.16 1.95
C LYS A 207 -0.39 -12.33 1.09
N GLN A 208 -1.71 -12.49 0.92
CA GLN A 208 -2.28 -13.60 0.14
C GLN A 208 -1.78 -13.59 -1.30
N GLN A 209 -1.76 -12.43 -1.93
CA GLN A 209 -1.37 -12.29 -3.33
C GLN A 209 0.13 -12.58 -3.52
N VAL A 210 1.00 -11.99 -2.70
CA VAL A 210 2.45 -12.15 -2.83
C VAL A 210 2.89 -13.58 -2.44
N GLU A 211 2.32 -14.14 -1.36
CA GLU A 211 2.61 -15.51 -0.97
C GLU A 211 2.10 -16.53 -2.02
N ALA A 212 0.95 -16.30 -2.64
CA ALA A 212 0.45 -17.17 -3.70
C ALA A 212 1.40 -17.26 -4.90
N VAL A 213 2.04 -16.14 -5.27
CA VAL A 213 3.00 -16.10 -6.37
C VAL A 213 4.34 -16.70 -5.98
N LEU A 214 4.88 -16.30 -4.80
CA LEU A 214 6.24 -16.66 -4.41
C LEU A 214 6.35 -18.04 -3.76
N ASN A 215 5.28 -18.56 -3.17
CA ASN A 215 5.27 -19.89 -2.53
C ASN A 215 4.75 -20.99 -3.47
N ASP A 216 4.50 -20.70 -4.74
CA ASP A 216 4.06 -21.72 -5.69
C ASP A 216 5.10 -22.84 -5.82
N GLY A 217 4.77 -24.01 -5.26
CA GLY A 217 5.60 -25.20 -5.24
C GLY A 217 6.76 -25.21 -4.23
N PHE A 218 6.99 -24.12 -3.47
CA PHE A 218 8.05 -24.04 -2.47
C PHE A 218 7.73 -22.96 -1.41
N ASP A 219 7.81 -23.28 -0.13
CA ASP A 219 7.58 -22.34 0.97
C ASP A 219 8.75 -21.33 1.07
N PHE A 220 8.73 -20.31 0.21
CA PHE A 220 9.81 -19.34 0.08
C PHE A 220 9.77 -18.24 1.15
N ILE A 221 8.58 -17.71 1.41
CA ILE A 221 8.36 -16.60 2.35
C ILE A 221 7.19 -16.87 3.28
N SER A 222 7.17 -16.18 4.41
CA SER A 222 6.01 -16.09 5.31
C SER A 222 5.86 -14.65 5.78
N ILE A 223 4.81 -13.97 5.37
CA ILE A 223 4.51 -12.59 5.77
C ILE A 223 3.74 -12.62 7.08
N ILE A 224 4.28 -11.97 8.09
CA ILE A 224 3.72 -11.84 9.44
C ILE A 224 3.15 -10.43 9.57
N ILE A 225 1.83 -10.32 9.59
CA ILE A 225 1.15 -9.03 9.74
C ILE A 225 1.09 -8.70 11.22
N THR A 226 1.60 -7.51 11.59
CA THR A 226 1.64 -7.04 12.97
C THR A 226 0.99 -5.66 13.09
N GLN A 227 0.30 -5.42 14.21
CA GLN A 227 -0.19 -4.09 14.51
C GLN A 227 0.98 -3.21 14.96
N GLY A 228 1.13 -2.08 14.32
CA GLY A 228 1.98 -0.99 14.76
C GLY A 228 1.25 -0.07 15.76
N PRO A 229 1.96 0.89 16.36
CA PRO A 229 1.36 1.89 17.25
C PRO A 229 0.45 2.87 16.50
#